data_35f1b4f6d88b80742b6aaf63bdbfa6bc
#
_entry.id   35f1b4f6d88b80742b6aaf63bdbfa6bc
#
_cell.length_a   1.000
_cell.length_b   1.000
_cell.length_c   1.000
_cell.angle_alpha   90.00
_cell.angle_beta   90.00
_cell.angle_gamma   90.00
#
_symmetry.space_group_name_H-M   'P 1'
#
loop_
_entity.id
_entity.type
_entity.pdbx_description
1 polymer ?
#
loop_
_entity_poly.entity_id
_entity_poly.type
_entity_poly.pdbx_seq_one_letter_code
_entity_poly.pdbx_strand_id
1 'polypeptide(L)'
;MIRMTIQEMLQATGAQLLIGDPTQAFEGVAIDTRVMPTGGLFVAFVGERIDANKFAPQAFEAGARVVVLTADADEEARAVAQKTGGALVRAKNDDGEAFMLALATAWRNANPQWVVVGVTGSVGKTTTKEMLATGIGASRRVHATAGNFNNLLGVPLTLFAASAEDEVLVVEMGMNNAGEIDRIASAARPDVAVITNVGTSHVGNLGSREGIARAKAEVVGAMRGARGIDPTLVLTDGDDYADFIEQQYCVPASIHALRVGGRDSKVKTTEMSLDENGLPRVVVSVEGHDDLRGTLSLPGRAMVSDLLSALGVVYVLGLPLGPSFDAICTMRPTHMRLEVRQHAGSARVIDDSYNASPSSMAAALDVLCSMKCAGRRIAVLGEMGELGDESTRLHELVGAYAAAKNVDLLVVIGSADAAKMAEAARTMGFSEDRLETFSTVDEAARVMVPVLSYDDLVLVKASRAAGLDCFAKEVLGA
;
A
#
# COMPACT_ATOMS: atom_id res chain seq x y z
N MET A 1 13.71 2.29 -16.54
CA MET A 1 14.64 2.51 -15.39
C MET A 1 15.34 3.82 -15.58
N ILE A 2 15.60 4.59 -14.50
CA ILE A 2 16.31 5.88 -14.57
C ILE A 2 17.67 5.73 -15.21
N ARG A 3 18.00 6.66 -16.12
CA ARG A 3 19.31 6.83 -16.72
C ARG A 3 19.63 8.33 -16.80
N MET A 4 20.73 8.75 -16.15
CA MET A 4 21.07 10.15 -15.99
C MET A 4 22.60 10.32 -15.86
N THR A 5 23.16 11.44 -16.29
CA THR A 5 24.56 11.77 -16.02
C THR A 5 24.74 12.20 -14.57
N ILE A 6 25.93 12.01 -14.04
CA ILE A 6 26.30 12.49 -12.70
C ILE A 6 26.11 14.00 -12.60
N GLN A 7 26.45 14.75 -13.66
CA GLN A 7 26.26 16.19 -13.71
C GLN A 7 24.78 16.61 -13.56
N GLU A 8 23.87 15.96 -14.28
CA GLU A 8 22.42 16.22 -14.16
C GLU A 8 21.92 15.91 -12.75
N MET A 9 22.36 14.78 -12.16
CA MET A 9 22.04 14.41 -10.80
C MET A 9 22.53 15.47 -9.79
N LEU A 10 23.78 15.93 -9.90
CA LEU A 10 24.33 16.97 -9.01
C LEU A 10 23.54 18.27 -9.11
N GLN A 11 23.16 18.68 -10.32
CA GLN A 11 22.34 19.87 -10.55
C GLN A 11 20.94 19.74 -9.92
N ALA A 12 20.35 18.57 -10.04
CA ALA A 12 19.01 18.30 -9.51
C ALA A 12 18.97 18.22 -7.98
N THR A 13 20.01 17.66 -7.36
CA THR A 13 20.01 17.34 -5.93
C THR A 13 20.80 18.33 -5.07
N GLY A 14 21.67 19.12 -5.72
CA GLY A 14 22.60 20.00 -5.02
C GLY A 14 23.69 19.24 -4.23
N ALA A 15 23.88 17.94 -4.51
CA ALA A 15 24.91 17.11 -3.91
C ALA A 15 26.31 17.51 -4.39
N GLN A 16 27.35 17.15 -3.62
CA GLN A 16 28.73 17.47 -3.91
C GLN A 16 29.49 16.27 -4.47
N LEU A 17 30.12 16.42 -5.63
CA LEU A 17 31.05 15.43 -6.16
C LEU A 17 32.36 15.48 -5.37
N LEU A 18 32.74 14.34 -4.80
CA LEU A 18 34.01 14.19 -4.07
C LEU A 18 35.10 13.57 -4.95
N ILE A 19 34.75 12.56 -5.74
CA ILE A 19 35.63 11.82 -6.65
C ILE A 19 34.82 11.40 -7.87
N GLY A 20 35.44 11.37 -9.04
CA GLY A 20 34.85 10.83 -10.27
C GLY A 20 34.67 11.86 -11.38
N ASP A 21 34.13 11.40 -12.49
CA ASP A 21 33.87 12.20 -13.71
C ASP A 21 32.36 12.50 -13.80
N PRO A 22 31.95 13.79 -13.74
CA PRO A 22 30.54 14.17 -13.80
C PRO A 22 29.88 13.89 -15.15
N THR A 23 30.64 13.63 -16.20
CA THR A 23 30.09 13.31 -17.53
C THR A 23 29.63 11.87 -17.67
N GLN A 24 30.05 10.99 -16.77
CA GLN A 24 29.59 9.60 -16.73
C GLN A 24 28.10 9.51 -16.40
N ALA A 25 27.45 8.48 -16.95
CA ALA A 25 26.04 8.17 -16.64
C ALA A 25 25.94 6.95 -15.72
N PHE A 26 24.90 6.94 -14.92
CA PHE A 26 24.45 5.77 -14.15
C PHE A 26 23.09 5.29 -14.65
N GLU A 27 22.78 4.01 -14.37
CA GLU A 27 21.50 3.42 -14.72
C GLU A 27 20.95 2.61 -13.53
N GLY A 28 19.77 2.99 -13.04
CA GLY A 28 19.15 2.40 -11.86
C GLY A 28 19.68 2.96 -10.55
N VAL A 29 18.88 2.77 -9.48
CA VAL A 29 19.18 3.21 -8.11
C VAL A 29 18.91 2.06 -7.15
N ALA A 30 19.80 1.86 -6.18
CA ALA A 30 19.63 0.91 -5.09
C ALA A 30 19.97 1.56 -3.74
N ILE A 31 19.34 1.06 -2.68
CA ILE A 31 19.63 1.36 -1.26
C ILE A 31 20.11 0.11 -0.52
N ASP A 32 20.27 -1.00 -1.24
CA ASP A 32 20.74 -2.29 -0.74
C ASP A 32 21.77 -2.84 -1.73
N THR A 33 22.98 -3.10 -1.26
CA THR A 33 24.09 -3.59 -2.09
C THR A 33 23.85 -4.98 -2.68
N ARG A 34 22.97 -5.78 -2.08
CA ARG A 34 22.62 -7.14 -2.55
C ARG A 34 21.82 -7.17 -3.85
N VAL A 35 21.15 -6.05 -4.16
CA VAL A 35 20.33 -5.85 -5.38
C VAL A 35 20.85 -4.73 -6.26
N MET A 36 22.16 -4.46 -6.20
CA MET A 36 22.81 -3.36 -6.92
C MET A 36 22.76 -3.57 -8.44
N PRO A 37 22.16 -2.65 -9.22
CA PRO A 37 22.25 -2.72 -10.68
C PRO A 37 23.66 -2.38 -11.15
N THR A 38 24.17 -3.14 -12.13
CA THR A 38 25.49 -2.85 -12.73
C THR A 38 25.49 -1.47 -13.38
N GLY A 39 26.45 -0.63 -12.98
CA GLY A 39 26.51 0.77 -13.43
C GLY A 39 25.52 1.69 -12.75
N GLY A 40 24.83 1.25 -11.69
CA GLY A 40 23.83 1.99 -10.96
C GLY A 40 24.37 2.97 -9.92
N LEU A 41 23.45 3.64 -9.25
CA LEU A 41 23.67 4.56 -8.16
C LEU A 41 23.24 3.89 -6.85
N PHE A 42 24.15 3.86 -5.86
CA PHE A 42 23.86 3.44 -4.48
C PHE A 42 23.68 4.67 -3.60
N VAL A 43 22.61 4.70 -2.80
CA VAL A 43 22.41 5.74 -1.78
C VAL A 43 22.54 5.13 -0.40
N ALA A 44 23.51 5.62 0.38
CA ALA A 44 23.74 5.20 1.74
C ALA A 44 22.83 5.96 2.71
N PHE A 45 22.17 5.21 3.60
CA PHE A 45 21.36 5.76 4.68
C PHE A 45 21.94 5.39 6.05
N VAL A 46 21.78 6.26 7.02
CA VAL A 46 22.00 5.94 8.43
C VAL A 46 20.67 5.50 9.03
N GLY A 47 20.54 4.20 9.29
CA GLY A 47 19.38 3.62 9.97
C GLY A 47 19.65 3.45 11.48
N GLU A 48 18.62 3.04 12.22
CA GLU A 48 18.71 2.83 13.68
C GLU A 48 19.76 1.80 14.09
N ARG A 49 20.02 0.80 13.26
CA ARG A 49 20.92 -0.34 13.56
C ARG A 49 22.13 -0.41 12.66
N ILE A 50 22.06 0.20 11.49
CA ILE A 50 23.06 0.04 10.43
C ILE A 50 23.34 1.41 9.82
N ASP A 51 24.63 1.73 9.72
CA ASP A 51 25.13 2.85 8.93
C ASP A 51 25.59 2.33 7.56
N ALA A 52 24.79 2.60 6.53
CA ALA A 52 25.07 2.12 5.18
C ALA A 52 26.23 2.86 4.48
N ASN A 53 26.75 3.96 5.03
CA ASN A 53 27.95 4.61 4.50
C ASN A 53 29.16 3.67 4.52
N LYS A 54 29.21 2.74 5.49
CA LYS A 54 30.24 1.70 5.60
C LYS A 54 30.21 0.67 4.47
N PHE A 55 29.11 0.59 3.71
CA PHE A 55 28.98 -0.30 2.56
C PHE A 55 29.38 0.34 1.24
N ALA A 56 29.92 1.54 1.25
CA ALA A 56 30.39 2.20 0.02
C ALA A 56 31.42 1.35 -0.77
N PRO A 57 32.45 0.72 -0.13
CA PRO A 57 33.33 -0.20 -0.84
C PRO A 57 32.61 -1.37 -1.49
N GLN A 58 31.72 -2.03 -0.74
CA GLN A 58 30.94 -3.17 -1.25
C GLN A 58 30.00 -2.76 -2.38
N ALA A 59 29.42 -1.54 -2.33
CA ALA A 59 28.57 -1.04 -3.41
C ALA A 59 29.35 -0.91 -4.73
N PHE A 60 30.58 -0.38 -4.69
CA PHE A 60 31.45 -0.33 -5.86
C PHE A 60 31.85 -1.73 -6.37
N GLU A 61 32.18 -2.65 -5.45
CA GLU A 61 32.49 -4.05 -5.79
C GLU A 61 31.29 -4.77 -6.40
N ALA A 62 30.06 -4.44 -5.96
CA ALA A 62 28.81 -4.93 -6.52
C ALA A 62 28.45 -4.28 -7.87
N GLY A 63 29.24 -3.32 -8.35
CA GLY A 63 29.09 -2.71 -9.68
C GLY A 63 28.46 -1.33 -9.69
N ALA A 64 28.35 -0.64 -8.55
CA ALA A 64 27.89 0.75 -8.52
C ALA A 64 28.82 1.65 -9.35
N ARG A 65 28.22 2.52 -10.16
CA ARG A 65 28.91 3.62 -10.85
C ARG A 65 29.06 4.83 -9.95
N VAL A 66 28.06 5.06 -9.11
CA VAL A 66 27.97 6.20 -8.20
C VAL A 66 27.59 5.70 -6.82
N VAL A 67 28.28 6.20 -5.80
CA VAL A 67 27.90 6.02 -4.40
C VAL A 67 27.65 7.38 -3.78
N VAL A 68 26.46 7.57 -3.24
CA VAL A 68 26.04 8.77 -2.52
C VAL A 68 26.10 8.50 -1.02
N LEU A 69 26.93 9.26 -0.33
CA LEU A 69 27.11 9.20 1.12
C LEU A 69 26.26 10.26 1.83
N THR A 70 25.84 9.93 3.04
CA THR A 70 25.19 10.82 4.01
C THR A 70 26.09 11.10 5.22
N ALA A 71 27.42 10.97 5.03
CA ALA A 71 28.46 11.24 5.99
C ALA A 71 29.76 11.57 5.24
N ASP A 72 30.83 11.89 5.98
CA ASP A 72 32.16 12.06 5.40
C ASP A 72 32.68 10.73 4.82
N ALA A 73 33.31 10.83 3.65
CA ALA A 73 33.92 9.67 3.00
C ALA A 73 35.21 9.27 3.76
N ASP A 74 35.28 7.99 4.15
CA ASP A 74 36.49 7.41 4.70
C ASP A 74 37.56 7.11 3.61
N GLU A 75 38.77 6.73 4.03
CA GLU A 75 39.87 6.46 3.11
C GLU A 75 39.64 5.24 2.24
N GLU A 76 38.94 4.21 2.77
CA GLU A 76 38.64 2.98 2.06
C GLU A 76 37.65 3.23 0.91
N ALA A 77 36.55 3.95 1.18
CA ALA A 77 35.58 4.34 0.16
C ALA A 77 36.23 5.17 -0.95
N ARG A 78 37.14 6.12 -0.59
CA ARG A 78 37.90 6.92 -1.56
C ARG A 78 38.83 6.06 -2.42
N ALA A 79 39.56 5.14 -1.79
CA ALA A 79 40.52 4.26 -2.49
C ALA A 79 39.78 3.33 -3.47
N VAL A 80 38.65 2.75 -3.05
CA VAL A 80 37.87 1.86 -3.92
C VAL A 80 37.20 2.62 -5.06
N ALA A 81 36.65 3.82 -4.82
CA ALA A 81 36.11 4.67 -5.88
C ALA A 81 37.17 4.99 -6.95
N GLN A 82 38.38 5.38 -6.54
CA GLN A 82 39.49 5.64 -7.49
C GLN A 82 39.91 4.39 -8.27
N LYS A 83 40.01 3.24 -7.60
CA LYS A 83 40.40 1.96 -8.20
C LYS A 83 39.39 1.47 -9.24
N THR A 84 38.09 1.63 -8.97
CA THR A 84 36.99 1.19 -9.85
C THR A 84 36.65 2.22 -10.95
N GLY A 85 37.16 3.46 -10.84
CA GLY A 85 36.77 4.56 -11.68
C GLY A 85 35.34 5.03 -11.43
N GLY A 86 34.78 4.71 -10.26
CA GLY A 86 33.44 5.12 -9.83
C GLY A 86 33.42 6.55 -9.27
N ALA A 87 32.23 7.10 -9.11
CA ALA A 87 32.04 8.42 -8.52
C ALA A 87 31.55 8.32 -7.07
N LEU A 88 32.20 9.12 -6.20
CA LEU A 88 31.81 9.29 -4.81
C LEU A 88 31.20 10.67 -4.62
N VAL A 89 30.01 10.73 -4.09
CA VAL A 89 29.19 11.93 -3.96
C VAL A 89 28.73 12.06 -2.50
N ARG A 90 28.64 13.28 -1.99
CA ARG A 90 28.03 13.56 -0.68
C ARG A 90 26.67 14.23 -0.88
N ALA A 91 25.63 13.69 -0.25
CA ALA A 91 24.32 14.31 -0.24
C ALA A 91 24.36 15.68 0.42
N LYS A 92 23.56 16.62 -0.07
CA LYS A 92 23.43 17.94 0.54
C LYS A 92 22.91 17.80 1.96
N ASN A 93 23.60 18.43 2.93
CA ASN A 93 23.26 18.38 4.35
C ASN A 93 23.24 16.95 4.95
N ASP A 94 23.90 16.00 4.31
CA ASP A 94 23.87 14.59 4.69
C ASP A 94 22.46 13.94 4.68
N ASP A 95 21.54 14.54 3.93
CA ASP A 95 20.15 14.12 3.84
C ASP A 95 19.91 13.25 2.59
N GLY A 96 19.96 11.92 2.78
CA GLY A 96 19.73 10.95 1.72
C GLY A 96 18.27 10.91 1.26
N GLU A 97 17.32 11.21 2.13
CA GLU A 97 15.90 11.23 1.79
C GLU A 97 15.56 12.42 0.89
N ALA A 98 16.03 13.63 1.25
CA ALA A 98 15.90 14.80 0.40
C ALA A 98 16.63 14.61 -0.95
N PHE A 99 17.79 13.92 -0.95
CA PHE A 99 18.48 13.55 -2.18
C PHE A 99 17.62 12.67 -3.08
N MET A 100 17.02 11.60 -2.55
CA MET A 100 16.16 10.68 -3.31
C MET A 100 14.93 11.38 -3.88
N LEU A 101 14.26 12.21 -3.10
CA LEU A 101 13.08 12.96 -3.53
C LEU A 101 13.43 14.00 -4.62
N ALA A 102 14.53 14.71 -4.48
CA ALA A 102 15.00 15.67 -5.49
C ALA A 102 15.36 14.97 -6.82
N LEU A 103 16.06 13.84 -6.74
CA LEU A 103 16.39 13.02 -7.91
C LEU A 103 15.14 12.47 -8.58
N ALA A 104 14.16 11.99 -7.80
CA ALA A 104 12.87 11.49 -8.30
C ALA A 104 12.08 12.61 -9.00
N THR A 105 12.07 13.82 -8.42
CA THR A 105 11.45 15.00 -9.04
C THR A 105 12.10 15.32 -10.40
N ALA A 106 13.42 15.29 -10.47
CA ALA A 106 14.13 15.53 -11.73
C ALA A 106 13.82 14.46 -12.78
N TRP A 107 13.78 13.20 -12.37
CA TRP A 107 13.42 12.09 -13.26
C TRP A 107 11.97 12.17 -13.74
N ARG A 108 11.01 12.51 -12.85
CA ARG A 108 9.62 12.78 -13.22
C ARG A 108 9.52 13.93 -14.23
N ASN A 109 10.29 15.01 -14.05
CA ASN A 109 10.31 16.15 -14.96
C ASN A 109 10.91 15.81 -16.32
N ALA A 110 11.91 14.93 -16.37
CA ALA A 110 12.52 14.44 -17.60
C ALA A 110 11.58 13.53 -18.41
N ASN A 111 10.49 13.03 -17.79
CA ASN A 111 9.51 12.14 -18.41
C ASN A 111 8.10 12.76 -18.39
N PRO A 112 7.85 13.87 -19.08
CA PRO A 112 6.55 14.55 -19.10
C PRO A 112 5.45 13.74 -19.81
N GLN A 113 5.83 12.68 -20.51
CA GLN A 113 4.90 11.75 -21.18
C GLN A 113 4.14 10.86 -20.20
N TRP A 114 4.61 10.64 -18.99
CA TRP A 114 3.90 9.83 -18.02
C TRP A 114 2.64 10.52 -17.50
N VAL A 115 1.56 9.77 -17.41
CA VAL A 115 0.41 10.12 -16.58
C VAL A 115 0.59 9.44 -15.24
N VAL A 116 0.57 10.20 -14.15
CA VAL A 116 0.78 9.66 -12.80
C VAL A 116 -0.54 9.61 -12.04
N VAL A 117 -0.91 8.42 -11.58
CA VAL A 117 -2.06 8.18 -10.71
C VAL A 117 -1.57 7.92 -9.29
N GLY A 118 -1.84 8.85 -8.37
CA GLY A 118 -1.51 8.69 -6.95
C GLY A 118 -2.61 7.94 -6.20
N VAL A 119 -2.27 7.02 -5.30
CA VAL A 119 -3.25 6.30 -4.48
C VAL A 119 -2.88 6.39 -3.01
N THR A 120 -3.72 7.06 -2.21
CA THR A 120 -3.60 7.09 -0.76
C THR A 120 -4.91 6.71 -0.08
N GLY A 121 -4.93 6.60 1.23
CA GLY A 121 -6.09 6.22 2.03
C GLY A 121 -5.70 5.43 3.27
N SER A 122 -6.64 5.18 4.16
CA SER A 122 -6.41 4.39 5.36
C SER A 122 -6.35 2.91 5.05
N VAL A 123 -7.35 2.39 4.32
CA VAL A 123 -7.48 0.98 3.89
C VAL A 123 -7.74 0.94 2.39
N GLY A 124 -7.39 -0.16 1.72
CA GLY A 124 -7.67 -0.37 0.30
C GLY A 124 -6.61 0.17 -0.67
N LYS A 125 -5.60 0.94 -0.24
CA LYS A 125 -4.57 1.51 -1.12
C LYS A 125 -3.96 0.50 -2.09
N THR A 126 -3.42 -0.59 -1.56
CA THR A 126 -2.75 -1.62 -2.37
C THR A 126 -3.73 -2.32 -3.31
N THR A 127 -4.94 -2.65 -2.83
CA THR A 127 -5.98 -3.27 -3.66
C THR A 127 -6.41 -2.33 -4.80
N THR A 128 -6.68 -1.06 -4.49
CA THR A 128 -7.01 -0.04 -5.51
C THR A 128 -5.86 0.14 -6.50
N LYS A 129 -4.60 0.19 -6.03
CA LYS A 129 -3.39 0.26 -6.87
C LYS A 129 -3.29 -0.94 -7.82
N GLU A 130 -3.54 -2.16 -7.34
CA GLU A 130 -3.53 -3.36 -8.18
C GLU A 130 -4.69 -3.38 -9.17
N MET A 131 -5.90 -2.97 -8.77
CA MET A 131 -7.05 -2.80 -9.67
C MET A 131 -6.76 -1.78 -10.77
N LEU A 132 -6.14 -0.65 -10.42
CA LEU A 132 -5.70 0.38 -11.38
C LEU A 132 -4.64 -0.16 -12.34
N ALA A 133 -3.59 -0.80 -11.80
CA ALA A 133 -2.54 -1.36 -12.64
C ALA A 133 -3.09 -2.40 -13.63
N THR A 134 -4.00 -3.26 -13.16
CA THR A 134 -4.64 -4.29 -13.98
C THR A 134 -5.62 -3.68 -15.00
N GLY A 135 -6.50 -2.79 -14.57
CA GLY A 135 -7.54 -2.20 -15.44
C GLY A 135 -6.95 -1.27 -16.51
N ILE A 136 -6.01 -0.39 -16.13
CA ILE A 136 -5.31 0.47 -17.08
C ILE A 136 -4.40 -0.37 -17.99
N GLY A 137 -3.78 -1.41 -17.44
CA GLY A 137 -2.93 -2.36 -18.16
C GLY A 137 -3.61 -3.08 -19.31
N ALA A 138 -4.95 -3.17 -19.30
CA ALA A 138 -5.72 -3.72 -20.42
C ALA A 138 -5.57 -2.90 -21.74
N SER A 139 -5.12 -1.64 -21.67
CA SER A 139 -5.04 -0.75 -22.83
C SER A 139 -3.79 0.14 -22.88
N ARG A 140 -2.99 0.20 -21.83
CA ARG A 140 -1.78 1.05 -21.71
C ARG A 140 -0.64 0.28 -21.04
N ARG A 141 0.59 0.72 -21.30
CA ARG A 141 1.75 0.24 -20.54
C ARG A 141 1.77 0.93 -19.18
N VAL A 142 1.70 0.12 -18.12
CA VAL A 142 1.60 0.58 -16.73
C VAL A 142 2.83 0.15 -15.96
N HIS A 143 3.42 1.09 -15.22
CA HIS A 143 4.32 0.79 -14.12
C HIS A 143 3.62 1.11 -12.80
N ALA A 144 3.69 0.22 -11.81
CA ALA A 144 3.02 0.40 -10.52
C ALA A 144 3.98 0.17 -9.36
N THR A 145 3.71 0.80 -8.22
CA THR A 145 4.45 0.56 -6.98
C THR A 145 4.53 -0.93 -6.67
N ALA A 146 5.74 -1.45 -6.55
CA ALA A 146 6.00 -2.83 -6.17
C ALA A 146 5.96 -3.00 -4.64
N GLY A 147 5.36 -4.10 -4.17
CA GLY A 147 5.31 -4.42 -2.74
C GLY A 147 4.74 -3.28 -1.89
N ASN A 148 5.54 -2.82 -0.94
CA ASN A 148 5.21 -1.72 -0.01
C ASN A 148 6.09 -0.46 -0.21
N PHE A 149 6.60 -0.23 -1.41
CA PHE A 149 7.43 0.95 -1.72
C PHE A 149 6.61 2.23 -1.83
N ASN A 150 5.86 2.54 -0.77
CA ASN A 150 4.87 3.61 -0.71
C ASN A 150 5.23 4.79 0.22
N ASN A 151 6.42 4.76 0.81
CA ASN A 151 6.93 5.80 1.72
C ASN A 151 7.95 6.74 1.04
N LEU A 152 8.60 7.60 1.83
CA LEU A 152 9.58 8.61 1.37
C LEU A 152 10.79 8.03 0.62
N LEU A 153 11.12 6.76 0.79
CA LEU A 153 12.14 6.04 0.02
C LEU A 153 11.56 5.19 -1.10
N GLY A 154 10.42 4.56 -0.85
CA GLY A 154 9.78 3.63 -1.78
C GLY A 154 9.19 4.31 -3.01
N VAL A 155 8.57 5.50 -2.85
CA VAL A 155 8.03 6.25 -3.99
C VAL A 155 9.13 6.69 -4.97
N PRO A 156 10.26 7.27 -4.53
CA PRO A 156 11.41 7.50 -5.41
C PRO A 156 11.87 6.24 -6.14
N LEU A 157 12.03 5.10 -5.45
CA LEU A 157 12.42 3.83 -6.08
C LEU A 157 11.42 3.37 -7.13
N THR A 158 10.11 3.55 -6.89
CA THR A 158 9.05 3.28 -7.87
C THR A 158 9.25 4.13 -9.13
N LEU A 159 9.49 5.43 -8.99
CA LEU A 159 9.72 6.33 -10.13
C LEU A 159 11.01 5.98 -10.88
N PHE A 160 12.08 5.60 -10.18
CA PHE A 160 13.35 5.21 -10.82
C PHE A 160 13.26 3.90 -11.59
N ALA A 161 12.39 2.99 -11.17
CA ALA A 161 12.17 1.72 -11.86
C ALA A 161 11.36 1.89 -13.16
N ALA A 162 10.53 2.94 -13.25
CA ALA A 162 9.74 3.23 -14.43
C ALA A 162 10.62 3.53 -15.64
N SER A 163 10.17 3.07 -16.82
CA SER A 163 10.85 3.28 -18.10
C SER A 163 10.23 4.44 -18.89
N ALA A 164 10.98 5.00 -19.82
CA ALA A 164 10.46 6.02 -20.73
C ALA A 164 9.30 5.50 -21.64
N GLU A 165 9.15 4.18 -21.74
CA GLU A 165 8.10 3.54 -22.53
C GLU A 165 6.80 3.38 -21.77
N ASP A 166 6.81 3.49 -20.43
CA ASP A 166 5.59 3.44 -19.64
C ASP A 166 4.73 4.68 -19.93
N GLU A 167 3.42 4.47 -19.99
CA GLU A 167 2.47 5.53 -20.30
C GLU A 167 1.79 6.03 -19.04
N VAL A 168 1.49 5.13 -18.09
CA VAL A 168 0.83 5.44 -16.83
C VAL A 168 1.63 4.86 -15.67
N LEU A 169 1.87 5.69 -14.66
CA LEU A 169 2.46 5.25 -13.40
C LEU A 169 1.39 5.23 -12.30
N VAL A 170 1.20 4.09 -11.64
CA VAL A 170 0.30 3.98 -10.48
C VAL A 170 1.15 3.95 -9.22
N VAL A 171 1.13 5.05 -8.48
CA VAL A 171 2.01 5.29 -7.33
C VAL A 171 1.21 5.23 -6.03
N GLU A 172 1.44 4.17 -5.23
CA GLU A 172 0.89 4.08 -3.88
C GLU A 172 1.64 5.04 -2.95
N MET A 173 0.89 5.85 -2.19
CA MET A 173 1.41 6.88 -1.29
C MET A 173 0.93 6.61 0.14
N GLY A 174 1.80 6.05 0.95
CA GLY A 174 1.60 5.82 2.37
C GLY A 174 2.21 6.93 3.21
N MET A 175 1.78 7.01 4.46
CA MET A 175 2.32 7.95 5.44
C MET A 175 2.21 7.39 6.85
N ASN A 176 3.08 7.86 7.73
CA ASN A 176 2.97 7.71 9.17
C ASN A 176 2.71 9.06 9.85
N ASN A 177 3.23 10.16 9.28
CA ASN A 177 3.14 11.50 9.85
C ASN A 177 2.60 12.52 8.83
N ALA A 178 2.12 13.66 9.31
CA ALA A 178 1.77 14.80 8.49
C ALA A 178 2.99 15.33 7.72
N GLY A 179 2.79 15.82 6.50
CA GLY A 179 3.83 16.33 5.60
C GLY A 179 4.52 15.24 4.76
N GLU A 180 4.33 13.95 5.04
CA GLU A 180 4.95 12.88 4.24
C GLU A 180 4.29 12.75 2.87
N ILE A 181 2.94 12.82 2.80
CA ILE A 181 2.22 12.79 1.52
C ILE A 181 2.60 14.00 0.65
N ASP A 182 2.71 15.20 1.24
CA ASP A 182 3.13 16.39 0.50
C ASP A 182 4.49 16.17 -0.18
N ARG A 183 5.46 15.63 0.57
CA ARG A 183 6.82 15.38 0.07
C ARG A 183 6.86 14.36 -1.07
N ILE A 184 6.19 13.21 -0.90
CA ILE A 184 6.18 12.18 -1.95
C ILE A 184 5.33 12.57 -3.14
N ALA A 185 4.19 13.25 -2.91
CA ALA A 185 3.35 13.75 -3.98
C ALA A 185 4.04 14.86 -4.77
N SER A 186 4.79 15.76 -4.11
CA SER A 186 5.61 16.79 -4.78
C SER A 186 6.66 16.17 -5.71
N ALA A 187 7.24 15.02 -5.33
CA ALA A 187 8.18 14.30 -6.20
C ALA A 187 7.49 13.58 -7.37
N ALA A 188 6.36 12.92 -7.12
CA ALA A 188 5.62 12.14 -8.11
C ALA A 188 4.74 13.00 -9.02
N ARG A 189 4.20 14.12 -8.52
CA ARG A 189 3.32 15.07 -9.21
C ARG A 189 2.14 14.37 -9.91
N PRO A 190 1.17 13.84 -9.12
CA PRO A 190 0.04 13.11 -9.68
C PRO A 190 -0.81 13.99 -10.59
N ASP A 191 -1.27 13.43 -11.69
CA ASP A 191 -2.26 14.03 -12.60
C ASP A 191 -3.68 13.68 -12.15
N VAL A 192 -3.86 12.45 -11.65
CA VAL A 192 -5.07 11.96 -11.01
C VAL A 192 -4.68 11.36 -9.66
N ALA A 193 -5.50 11.54 -8.64
CA ALA A 193 -5.27 10.89 -7.36
C ALA A 193 -6.55 10.23 -6.84
N VAL A 194 -6.37 9.23 -5.97
CA VAL A 194 -7.44 8.53 -5.25
C VAL A 194 -7.18 8.63 -3.76
N ILE A 195 -8.17 9.06 -3.00
CA ILE A 195 -8.21 8.83 -1.55
C ILE A 195 -9.28 7.77 -1.30
N THR A 196 -8.85 6.53 -0.98
CA THR A 196 -9.77 5.40 -0.84
C THR A 196 -10.76 5.58 0.30
N ASN A 197 -10.28 6.02 1.46
CA ASN A 197 -11.08 6.34 2.63
C ASN A 197 -10.25 7.05 3.73
N VAL A 198 -10.96 7.63 4.72
CA VAL A 198 -10.39 8.19 5.96
C VAL A 198 -10.86 7.37 7.16
N GLY A 199 -10.05 6.39 7.56
CA GLY A 199 -10.28 5.54 8.73
C GLY A 199 -9.51 6.01 9.97
N THR A 200 -9.05 5.04 10.78
CA THR A 200 -8.30 5.26 12.03
C THR A 200 -6.84 4.79 11.94
N SER A 201 -6.36 4.36 10.77
CA SER A 201 -4.94 4.00 10.60
C SER A 201 -4.05 5.20 10.87
N HIS A 202 -2.97 5.00 11.65
CA HIS A 202 -2.02 6.05 12.08
C HIS A 202 -2.63 7.12 13.01
N VAL A 203 -3.78 6.84 13.66
CA VAL A 203 -4.42 7.80 14.56
C VAL A 203 -3.50 8.18 15.74
N GLY A 204 -2.65 7.26 16.18
CA GLY A 204 -1.66 7.53 17.23
C GLY A 204 -0.69 8.65 16.87
N ASN A 205 -0.30 8.76 15.59
CA ASN A 205 0.64 9.80 15.12
C ASN A 205 -0.06 11.10 14.71
N LEU A 206 -1.30 11.01 14.21
CA LEU A 206 -2.04 12.14 13.62
C LEU A 206 -3.13 12.70 14.54
N GLY A 207 -3.31 12.10 15.71
CA GLY A 207 -4.16 12.57 16.81
C GLY A 207 -5.67 12.41 16.59
N SER A 208 -6.18 12.45 15.34
CA SER A 208 -7.61 12.35 15.05
C SER A 208 -7.88 11.90 13.61
N ARG A 209 -9.13 11.48 13.32
CA ARG A 209 -9.56 11.21 11.94
C ARG A 209 -9.48 12.46 11.05
N GLU A 210 -9.74 13.65 11.61
CA GLU A 210 -9.54 14.89 10.87
C GLU A 210 -8.06 15.12 10.54
N GLY A 211 -7.14 14.86 11.47
CA GLY A 211 -5.70 14.89 11.22
C GLY A 211 -5.29 13.94 10.08
N ILE A 212 -5.88 12.72 10.06
CA ILE A 212 -5.69 11.75 8.98
C ILE A 212 -6.23 12.29 7.64
N ALA A 213 -7.42 12.90 7.64
CA ALA A 213 -8.01 13.52 6.44
C ALA A 213 -7.12 14.61 5.88
N ARG A 214 -6.61 15.52 6.75
CA ARG A 214 -5.70 16.61 6.37
C ARG A 214 -4.41 16.06 5.75
N ALA A 215 -3.77 15.09 6.40
CA ALA A 215 -2.54 14.50 5.91
C ALA A 215 -2.72 13.78 4.56
N LYS A 216 -3.84 13.07 4.34
CA LYS A 216 -4.13 12.45 3.03
C LYS A 216 -4.44 13.49 1.95
N ALA A 217 -5.12 14.58 2.30
CA ALA A 217 -5.45 15.66 1.38
C ALA A 217 -4.22 16.48 0.92
N GLU A 218 -3.05 16.33 1.56
CA GLU A 218 -1.77 16.91 1.11
C GLU A 218 -1.46 16.57 -0.36
N VAL A 219 -1.93 15.41 -0.86
CA VAL A 219 -1.75 15.01 -2.25
C VAL A 219 -2.26 16.06 -3.24
N VAL A 220 -3.32 16.78 -2.87
CA VAL A 220 -4.00 17.80 -3.72
C VAL A 220 -3.04 18.93 -4.08
N GLY A 221 -2.20 19.38 -3.14
CA GLY A 221 -1.25 20.47 -3.35
C GLY A 221 -0.23 20.22 -4.45
N ALA A 222 0.08 18.96 -4.71
CA ALA A 222 1.07 18.54 -5.69
C ALA A 222 0.46 18.13 -7.05
N MET A 223 -0.86 18.02 -7.16
CA MET A 223 -1.54 17.59 -8.39
C MET A 223 -1.35 18.58 -9.55
N ARG A 224 -1.12 18.04 -10.73
CA ARG A 224 -0.92 18.84 -11.96
C ARG A 224 -1.57 18.10 -13.12
N GLY A 225 -2.39 18.63 -13.88
CA GLY A 225 -2.93 17.98 -15.06
C GLY A 225 -1.85 17.70 -16.13
N ALA A 226 -2.05 16.68 -16.92
CA ALA A 226 -1.18 16.30 -18.02
C ALA A 226 -1.95 15.90 -19.28
N ARG A 227 -1.43 16.20 -20.46
CA ARG A 227 -1.93 15.71 -21.76
C ARG A 227 -3.45 15.90 -21.98
N GLY A 228 -4.01 17.03 -21.53
CA GLY A 228 -5.43 17.30 -21.65
C GLY A 228 -6.31 16.60 -20.59
N ILE A 229 -5.69 16.00 -19.57
CA ILE A 229 -6.38 15.48 -18.38
C ILE A 229 -6.39 16.60 -17.34
N ASP A 230 -7.58 17.02 -16.92
CA ASP A 230 -7.72 17.94 -15.80
C ASP A 230 -7.34 17.24 -14.49
N PRO A 231 -6.60 17.91 -13.60
CA PRO A 231 -6.22 17.31 -12.34
C PRO A 231 -7.48 16.93 -11.54
N THR A 232 -7.63 15.64 -11.27
CA THR A 232 -8.85 15.09 -10.67
C THR A 232 -8.55 14.24 -9.46
N LEU A 233 -9.20 14.54 -8.33
CA LEU A 233 -9.20 13.70 -7.13
C LEU A 233 -10.45 12.83 -7.11
N VAL A 234 -10.26 11.51 -7.07
CA VAL A 234 -11.35 10.53 -6.91
C VAL A 234 -11.58 10.27 -5.43
N LEU A 235 -12.83 10.42 -4.98
CA LEU A 235 -13.27 10.24 -3.60
C LEU A 235 -14.47 9.30 -3.52
N THR A 236 -14.50 8.44 -2.51
CA THR A 236 -15.70 7.63 -2.21
C THR A 236 -16.77 8.52 -1.58
N ASP A 237 -17.95 8.57 -2.16
CA ASP A 237 -19.07 9.45 -1.73
C ASP A 237 -19.60 9.11 -0.32
N GLY A 238 -19.46 7.87 0.12
CA GLY A 238 -19.87 7.44 1.47
C GLY A 238 -18.82 7.68 2.57
N ASP A 239 -17.67 8.32 2.27
CA ASP A 239 -16.67 8.65 3.28
C ASP A 239 -17.04 9.94 4.03
N ASP A 240 -17.02 9.90 5.38
CA ASP A 240 -17.40 11.02 6.26
C ASP A 240 -16.59 12.30 5.99
N TYR A 241 -15.37 12.18 5.46
CA TYR A 241 -14.47 13.30 5.20
C TYR A 241 -14.40 13.72 3.73
N ALA A 242 -15.20 13.11 2.88
CA ALA A 242 -15.17 13.42 1.46
C ALA A 242 -15.57 14.89 1.17
N ASP A 243 -16.62 15.42 1.82
CA ASP A 243 -17.02 16.83 1.70
C ASP A 243 -15.95 17.78 2.27
N PHE A 244 -15.35 17.41 3.41
CA PHE A 244 -14.28 18.18 4.00
C PHE A 244 -13.08 18.30 3.06
N ILE A 245 -12.64 17.18 2.46
CA ILE A 245 -11.51 17.18 1.54
C ILE A 245 -11.82 18.01 0.29
N GLU A 246 -12.99 17.82 -0.29
CA GLU A 246 -13.41 18.57 -1.47
C GLU A 246 -13.44 20.08 -1.22
N GLN A 247 -14.12 20.51 -0.15
CA GLN A 247 -14.33 21.95 0.12
C GLN A 247 -13.06 22.64 0.63
N GLN A 248 -12.23 21.96 1.43
CA GLN A 248 -11.06 22.58 2.04
C GLN A 248 -9.79 22.49 1.19
N TYR A 249 -9.73 21.53 0.26
CA TYR A 249 -8.51 21.26 -0.52
C TYR A 249 -8.74 21.33 -2.03
N CYS A 250 -9.76 20.64 -2.58
CA CYS A 250 -9.96 20.60 -4.02
C CYS A 250 -10.45 21.94 -4.57
N VAL A 251 -11.48 22.53 -3.97
CA VAL A 251 -12.07 23.80 -4.43
C VAL A 251 -11.04 24.94 -4.42
N PRO A 252 -10.28 25.19 -3.33
CA PRO A 252 -9.25 26.24 -3.33
C PRO A 252 -8.11 26.02 -4.32
N ALA A 253 -7.77 24.74 -4.60
CA ALA A 253 -6.71 24.37 -5.54
C ALA A 253 -7.19 24.30 -7.00
N SER A 254 -8.49 24.50 -7.27
CA SER A 254 -9.11 24.29 -8.60
C SER A 254 -8.89 22.86 -9.12
N ILE A 255 -8.91 21.86 -8.24
CA ILE A 255 -8.84 20.46 -8.57
C ILE A 255 -10.26 19.90 -8.67
N HIS A 256 -10.54 19.15 -9.73
CA HIS A 256 -11.83 18.49 -9.89
C HIS A 256 -11.98 17.34 -8.89
N ALA A 257 -13.08 17.28 -8.14
CA ALA A 257 -13.41 16.16 -7.30
C ALA A 257 -14.43 15.25 -8.00
N LEU A 258 -14.03 14.00 -8.32
CA LEU A 258 -14.94 12.98 -8.83
C LEU A 258 -15.41 12.10 -7.69
N ARG A 259 -16.70 12.20 -7.32
CA ARG A 259 -17.33 11.31 -6.35
C ARG A 259 -17.73 10.01 -7.02
N VAL A 260 -17.46 8.86 -6.36
CA VAL A 260 -17.83 7.52 -6.82
C VAL A 260 -18.63 6.79 -5.73
N GLY A 261 -19.55 5.93 -6.14
CA GLY A 261 -20.30 5.03 -5.27
C GLY A 261 -21.57 5.60 -4.66
N GLY A 262 -21.79 6.90 -4.72
CA GLY A 262 -23.02 7.55 -4.27
C GLY A 262 -24.20 7.38 -5.25
N ARG A 263 -25.40 7.67 -4.78
CA ARG A 263 -26.62 7.57 -5.58
C ARG A 263 -26.55 8.37 -6.88
N ASP A 264 -26.00 9.58 -6.80
CA ASP A 264 -25.92 10.54 -7.91
C ASP A 264 -24.53 10.58 -8.55
N SER A 265 -23.63 9.69 -8.11
CA SER A 265 -22.28 9.58 -8.68
C SER A 265 -22.31 9.11 -10.12
N LYS A 266 -21.36 9.62 -10.93
CA LYS A 266 -21.17 9.19 -12.32
C LYS A 266 -20.73 7.73 -12.47
N VAL A 267 -20.01 7.21 -11.47
CA VAL A 267 -19.58 5.82 -11.38
C VAL A 267 -20.18 5.23 -10.10
N LYS A 268 -21.07 4.29 -10.23
CA LYS A 268 -21.81 3.70 -9.10
C LYS A 268 -22.23 2.28 -9.35
N THR A 269 -22.46 1.53 -8.28
CA THR A 269 -23.04 0.21 -8.31
C THR A 269 -24.55 0.34 -8.26
N THR A 270 -25.27 -0.31 -9.19
CA THR A 270 -26.73 -0.36 -9.21
C THR A 270 -27.28 -1.66 -8.61
N GLU A 271 -26.52 -2.75 -8.73
CA GLU A 271 -26.83 -4.05 -8.12
C GLU A 271 -25.58 -4.65 -7.50
N MET A 272 -25.69 -5.24 -6.30
CA MET A 272 -24.59 -5.93 -5.65
C MET A 272 -25.10 -7.07 -4.77
N SER A 273 -24.56 -8.27 -4.98
CA SER A 273 -24.74 -9.44 -4.13
C SER A 273 -23.41 -10.16 -3.92
N LEU A 274 -23.32 -11.01 -2.90
CA LEU A 274 -22.18 -11.90 -2.71
C LEU A 274 -22.58 -13.32 -3.13
N ASP A 275 -21.67 -14.04 -3.78
CA ASP A 275 -21.83 -15.45 -4.03
C ASP A 275 -21.44 -16.30 -2.80
N GLU A 276 -21.47 -17.63 -2.91
CA GLU A 276 -21.15 -18.55 -1.81
C GLU A 276 -19.68 -18.51 -1.37
N ASN A 277 -18.79 -17.95 -2.18
CA ASN A 277 -17.38 -17.72 -1.87
C ASN A 277 -17.11 -16.30 -1.37
N GLY A 278 -18.16 -15.51 -1.10
CA GLY A 278 -18.05 -14.12 -0.67
C GLY A 278 -17.61 -13.17 -1.78
N LEU A 279 -17.63 -13.61 -3.06
CA LEU A 279 -17.22 -12.80 -4.20
C LEU A 279 -18.35 -11.84 -4.64
N PRO A 280 -18.08 -10.55 -4.78
CA PRO A 280 -19.09 -9.58 -5.20
C PRO A 280 -19.50 -9.77 -6.66
N ARG A 281 -20.80 -9.99 -6.89
CA ARG A 281 -21.45 -9.88 -8.19
C ARG A 281 -22.01 -8.47 -8.30
N VAL A 282 -21.60 -7.72 -9.30
CA VAL A 282 -21.92 -6.30 -9.42
C VAL A 282 -22.47 -5.94 -10.79
N VAL A 283 -23.34 -4.93 -10.79
CA VAL A 283 -23.67 -4.14 -11.97
C VAL A 283 -23.22 -2.73 -11.68
N VAL A 284 -22.29 -2.23 -12.49
CA VAL A 284 -21.73 -0.88 -12.36
C VAL A 284 -22.25 -0.02 -13.51
N SER A 285 -22.86 1.10 -13.16
CA SER A 285 -23.27 2.14 -14.11
C SER A 285 -22.24 3.23 -14.17
N VAL A 286 -21.84 3.63 -15.36
CA VAL A 286 -20.93 4.75 -15.62
C VAL A 286 -21.62 5.72 -16.58
N GLU A 287 -21.65 7.02 -16.21
CA GLU A 287 -22.34 8.05 -16.99
C GLU A 287 -21.87 8.04 -18.46
N GLY A 288 -22.83 7.96 -19.39
CA GLY A 288 -22.56 7.95 -20.83
C GLY A 288 -22.05 6.64 -21.42
N HIS A 289 -22.06 5.54 -20.63
CA HIS A 289 -21.60 4.22 -21.04
C HIS A 289 -22.65 3.13 -20.71
N ASP A 290 -22.51 1.99 -21.35
CA ASP A 290 -23.31 0.80 -21.04
C ASP A 290 -22.93 0.24 -19.66
N ASP A 291 -23.91 -0.40 -18.99
CA ASP A 291 -23.69 -1.06 -17.70
C ASP A 291 -22.65 -2.19 -17.80
N LEU A 292 -21.74 -2.22 -16.84
CA LEU A 292 -20.71 -3.25 -16.67
C LEU A 292 -21.23 -4.32 -15.70
N ARG A 293 -21.17 -5.60 -16.07
CA ARG A 293 -21.69 -6.72 -15.28
C ARG A 293 -20.61 -7.77 -15.09
N GLY A 294 -20.35 -8.16 -13.84
CA GLY A 294 -19.32 -9.16 -13.56
C GLY A 294 -19.29 -9.61 -12.11
N THR A 295 -18.34 -10.51 -11.84
CA THR A 295 -18.04 -11.00 -10.48
C THR A 295 -16.56 -10.70 -10.21
N LEU A 296 -16.27 -10.03 -9.10
CA LEU A 296 -14.90 -9.80 -8.68
C LEU A 296 -14.25 -11.11 -8.20
N SER A 297 -12.98 -11.29 -8.44
CA SER A 297 -12.19 -12.42 -7.94
C SER A 297 -11.71 -12.24 -6.48
N LEU A 298 -11.92 -11.07 -5.90
CA LEU A 298 -11.53 -10.73 -4.53
C LEU A 298 -12.76 -10.71 -3.63
N PRO A 299 -12.76 -11.43 -2.48
CA PRO A 299 -13.92 -11.53 -1.61
C PRO A 299 -14.17 -10.25 -0.80
N GLY A 300 -15.44 -9.98 -0.52
CA GLY A 300 -15.87 -8.91 0.38
C GLY A 300 -16.43 -7.67 -0.29
N ARG A 301 -17.43 -7.08 0.39
CA ARG A 301 -18.14 -5.88 -0.09
C ARG A 301 -17.21 -4.66 -0.26
N ALA A 302 -16.15 -4.55 0.56
CA ALA A 302 -15.19 -3.45 0.49
C ALA A 302 -14.48 -3.37 -0.88
N MET A 303 -14.30 -4.50 -1.56
CA MET A 303 -13.69 -4.56 -2.90
C MET A 303 -14.49 -3.78 -3.96
N VAL A 304 -15.78 -3.58 -3.73
CA VAL A 304 -16.64 -2.81 -4.65
C VAL A 304 -16.28 -1.32 -4.60
N SER A 305 -15.96 -0.78 -3.42
CA SER A 305 -15.49 0.61 -3.30
C SER A 305 -14.16 0.84 -4.01
N ASP A 306 -13.21 -0.11 -3.86
CA ASP A 306 -11.93 -0.07 -4.55
C ASP A 306 -12.11 -0.16 -6.08
N LEU A 307 -13.02 -1.04 -6.56
CA LEU A 307 -13.40 -1.14 -7.97
C LEU A 307 -13.96 0.19 -8.51
N LEU A 308 -14.90 0.81 -7.80
CA LEU A 308 -15.52 2.07 -8.24
C LEU A 308 -14.48 3.19 -8.30
N SER A 309 -13.56 3.23 -7.35
CA SER A 309 -12.44 4.18 -7.36
C SER A 309 -11.53 3.94 -8.57
N ALA A 310 -11.20 2.69 -8.88
CA ALA A 310 -10.40 2.34 -10.05
C ALA A 310 -11.10 2.69 -11.36
N LEU A 311 -12.40 2.36 -11.50
CA LEU A 311 -13.19 2.73 -12.68
C LEU A 311 -13.39 4.24 -12.81
N GLY A 312 -13.46 4.98 -11.68
CA GLY A 312 -13.46 6.43 -11.68
C GLY A 312 -12.20 7.01 -12.34
N VAL A 313 -11.03 6.46 -12.02
CA VAL A 313 -9.77 6.84 -12.69
C VAL A 313 -9.78 6.46 -14.17
N VAL A 314 -10.21 5.24 -14.51
CA VAL A 314 -10.32 4.77 -15.91
C VAL A 314 -11.22 5.71 -16.72
N TYR A 315 -12.36 6.15 -16.13
CA TYR A 315 -13.28 7.11 -16.70
C TYR A 315 -12.61 8.49 -16.95
N VAL A 316 -11.90 9.02 -15.93
CA VAL A 316 -11.17 10.30 -16.05
C VAL A 316 -10.10 10.24 -17.12
N LEU A 317 -9.41 9.12 -17.27
CA LEU A 317 -8.38 8.92 -18.28
C LEU A 317 -8.95 8.67 -19.68
N GLY A 318 -10.27 8.57 -19.84
CA GLY A 318 -10.92 8.27 -21.13
C GLY A 318 -10.54 6.91 -21.71
N LEU A 319 -10.23 5.92 -20.85
CA LEU A 319 -9.82 4.58 -21.29
C LEU A 319 -11.03 3.65 -21.47
N PRO A 320 -10.87 2.53 -22.21
CA PRO A 320 -11.95 1.57 -22.45
C PRO A 320 -12.44 0.92 -21.15
N LEU A 321 -13.64 1.26 -20.68
CA LEU A 321 -14.21 0.79 -19.40
C LEU A 321 -14.47 -0.71 -19.38
N GLY A 322 -15.04 -1.29 -20.45
CA GLY A 322 -15.33 -2.72 -20.53
C GLY A 322 -14.09 -3.59 -20.36
N PRO A 323 -13.06 -3.44 -21.21
CA PRO A 323 -11.79 -4.17 -21.05
C PRO A 323 -11.12 -3.98 -19.69
N SER A 324 -11.16 -2.76 -19.13
CA SER A 324 -10.61 -2.48 -17.81
C SER A 324 -11.38 -3.19 -16.70
N PHE A 325 -12.70 -3.17 -16.74
CA PHE A 325 -13.57 -3.87 -15.80
C PHE A 325 -13.35 -5.39 -15.84
N ASP A 326 -13.32 -5.99 -17.05
CA ASP A 326 -13.12 -7.42 -17.24
C ASP A 326 -11.76 -7.88 -16.69
N ALA A 327 -10.70 -7.09 -16.93
CA ALA A 327 -9.38 -7.35 -16.40
C ALA A 327 -9.39 -7.32 -14.86
N ILE A 328 -10.02 -6.31 -14.24
CA ILE A 328 -10.14 -6.21 -12.77
C ILE A 328 -10.93 -7.40 -12.21
N CYS A 329 -12.01 -7.81 -12.85
CA CYS A 329 -12.81 -8.96 -12.40
C CYS A 329 -12.02 -10.28 -12.34
N THR A 330 -10.97 -10.40 -13.15
CA THR A 330 -10.14 -11.62 -13.24
C THR A 330 -8.77 -11.50 -12.61
N MET A 331 -8.48 -10.40 -11.93
CA MET A 331 -7.17 -10.17 -11.29
C MET A 331 -6.90 -11.20 -10.19
N ARG A 332 -5.61 -11.51 -9.99
CA ARG A 332 -5.21 -12.40 -8.90
C ARG A 332 -5.17 -11.64 -7.56
N PRO A 333 -5.55 -12.29 -6.45
CA PRO A 333 -5.39 -11.70 -5.12
C PRO A 333 -3.93 -11.33 -4.85
N THR A 334 -3.73 -10.21 -4.16
CA THR A 334 -2.42 -9.84 -3.63
C THR A 334 -2.11 -10.73 -2.42
N HIS A 335 -0.88 -11.21 -2.32
CA HIS A 335 -0.43 -12.04 -1.22
C HIS A 335 -0.74 -11.41 0.15
N MET A 336 -1.27 -12.20 1.08
CA MET A 336 -1.67 -11.80 2.43
C MET A 336 -2.74 -10.68 2.49
N ARG A 337 -3.59 -10.54 1.44
CA ARG A 337 -4.68 -9.57 1.40
C ARG A 337 -5.98 -10.23 0.98
N LEU A 338 -6.72 -10.75 1.97
CA LEU A 338 -7.91 -11.59 1.80
C LEU A 338 -7.66 -12.74 0.80
N GLU A 339 -6.45 -13.25 0.77
CA GLU A 339 -6.02 -14.35 -0.11
C GLU A 339 -6.60 -15.66 0.41
N VAL A 340 -7.52 -16.25 -0.36
CA VAL A 340 -8.16 -17.52 0.02
C VAL A 340 -7.34 -18.68 -0.52
N ARG A 341 -6.83 -19.53 0.37
CA ARG A 341 -6.02 -20.70 0.03
C ARG A 341 -6.49 -21.94 0.78
N GLN A 342 -6.33 -23.11 0.16
CA GLN A 342 -6.52 -24.39 0.79
C GLN A 342 -5.57 -25.42 0.15
N HIS A 343 -4.81 -26.14 0.97
CA HIS A 343 -3.98 -27.25 0.53
C HIS A 343 -4.65 -28.59 0.85
N ALA A 344 -4.17 -29.67 0.24
CA ALA A 344 -4.73 -31.01 0.49
C ALA A 344 -4.62 -31.37 1.98
N GLY A 345 -5.76 -31.64 2.60
CA GLY A 345 -5.87 -31.99 4.02
C GLY A 345 -5.84 -30.81 5.01
N SER A 346 -5.65 -29.55 4.55
CA SER A 346 -5.68 -28.41 5.43
C SER A 346 -7.07 -27.76 5.52
N ALA A 347 -7.31 -26.95 6.56
CA ALA A 347 -8.41 -26.00 6.59
C ALA A 347 -8.28 -24.97 5.45
N ARG A 348 -9.39 -24.36 5.04
CA ARG A 348 -9.39 -23.23 4.12
C ARG A 348 -9.03 -21.96 4.86
N VAL A 349 -7.99 -21.26 4.41
CA VAL A 349 -7.43 -20.06 5.05
C VAL A 349 -7.79 -18.82 4.22
N ILE A 350 -8.31 -17.79 4.89
CA ILE A 350 -8.36 -16.41 4.40
C ILE A 350 -7.16 -15.70 5.01
N ASP A 351 -6.07 -15.58 4.24
CA ASP A 351 -4.86 -14.90 4.69
C ASP A 351 -4.98 -13.39 4.44
N ASP A 352 -5.14 -12.62 5.51
CA ASP A 352 -5.18 -11.16 5.52
C ASP A 352 -4.18 -10.61 6.56
N SER A 353 -3.04 -11.30 6.70
CA SER A 353 -2.04 -11.07 7.74
C SER A 353 -1.01 -9.98 7.41
N TYR A 354 -1.16 -9.26 6.29
CA TYR A 354 -0.21 -8.20 5.91
C TYR A 354 -0.26 -7.00 6.86
N ASN A 355 -1.44 -6.51 7.21
CA ASN A 355 -1.64 -5.40 8.14
C ASN A 355 -3.06 -5.40 8.71
N ALA A 356 -3.27 -4.69 9.83
CA ALA A 356 -4.56 -4.60 10.50
C ALA A 356 -4.84 -3.19 11.00
N SER A 357 -6.11 -2.79 10.86
CA SER A 357 -6.73 -1.61 11.47
C SER A 357 -8.16 -1.97 11.83
N PRO A 358 -8.84 -1.25 12.73
CA PRO A 358 -10.19 -1.60 13.17
C PRO A 358 -11.18 -1.84 12.03
N SER A 359 -11.21 -0.95 11.04
CA SER A 359 -12.11 -1.08 9.88
C SER A 359 -11.75 -2.25 8.97
N SER A 360 -10.44 -2.53 8.78
CA SER A 360 -10.02 -3.68 7.98
C SER A 360 -10.24 -5.01 8.70
N MET A 361 -10.15 -5.05 10.04
CA MET A 361 -10.53 -6.20 10.85
C MET A 361 -12.02 -6.51 10.70
N ALA A 362 -12.87 -5.48 10.82
CA ALA A 362 -14.31 -5.63 10.63
C ALA A 362 -14.65 -6.14 9.23
N ALA A 363 -14.06 -5.58 8.18
CA ALA A 363 -14.26 -6.02 6.81
C ALA A 363 -13.84 -7.49 6.58
N ALA A 364 -12.72 -7.92 7.17
CA ALA A 364 -12.26 -9.30 7.08
C ALA A 364 -13.19 -10.29 7.82
N LEU A 365 -13.70 -9.90 8.99
CA LEU A 365 -14.72 -10.67 9.72
C LEU A 365 -16.03 -10.79 8.89
N ASP A 366 -16.42 -9.73 8.18
CA ASP A 366 -17.56 -9.77 7.27
C ASP A 366 -17.32 -10.77 6.13
N VAL A 367 -16.12 -10.82 5.57
CA VAL A 367 -15.73 -11.81 4.56
C VAL A 367 -15.86 -13.22 5.12
N LEU A 368 -15.24 -13.50 6.29
CA LEU A 368 -15.32 -14.80 6.95
C LEU A 368 -16.78 -15.27 7.11
N CYS A 369 -17.64 -14.37 7.60
CA CYS A 369 -19.05 -14.70 7.86
C CYS A 369 -19.92 -14.80 6.59
N SER A 370 -19.53 -14.15 5.49
CA SER A 370 -20.27 -14.19 4.21
C SER A 370 -19.98 -15.44 3.37
N MET A 371 -18.82 -16.07 3.59
CA MET A 371 -18.41 -17.25 2.83
C MET A 371 -19.12 -18.51 3.33
N LYS A 372 -19.47 -19.40 2.39
CA LYS A 372 -20.00 -20.72 2.72
C LYS A 372 -18.92 -21.57 3.40
N CYS A 373 -19.29 -22.16 4.52
CA CYS A 373 -18.44 -23.01 5.32
C CYS A 373 -19.21 -24.25 5.77
N ALA A 374 -18.64 -25.44 5.62
CA ALA A 374 -19.25 -26.69 6.07
C ALA A 374 -18.86 -27.00 7.54
N GLY A 375 -17.67 -26.58 7.96
CA GLY A 375 -17.17 -26.68 9.33
C GLY A 375 -17.35 -25.38 10.11
N ARG A 376 -16.35 -25.05 10.92
CA ARG A 376 -16.34 -23.86 11.79
C ARG A 376 -15.78 -22.65 11.06
N ARG A 377 -16.32 -21.46 11.35
CA ARG A 377 -15.73 -20.15 11.02
C ARG A 377 -14.87 -19.72 12.18
N ILE A 378 -13.56 -19.69 11.97
CA ILE A 378 -12.55 -19.43 13.00
C ILE A 378 -11.87 -18.09 12.67
N ALA A 379 -11.93 -17.16 13.60
CA ALA A 379 -11.22 -15.88 13.48
C ALA A 379 -9.94 -15.91 14.34
N VAL A 380 -8.78 -15.90 13.70
CA VAL A 380 -7.46 -15.78 14.36
C VAL A 380 -6.99 -14.36 14.17
N LEU A 381 -7.08 -13.59 15.25
CA LEU A 381 -6.83 -12.15 15.27
C LEU A 381 -5.63 -11.81 16.15
N GLY A 382 -4.76 -10.97 15.63
CA GLY A 382 -3.62 -10.45 16.40
C GLY A 382 -3.69 -8.93 16.57
N GLU A 383 -2.60 -8.39 17.07
CA GLU A 383 -2.47 -6.98 17.43
C GLU A 383 -2.58 -6.05 16.21
N MET A 384 -3.20 -4.90 16.43
CA MET A 384 -3.20 -3.77 15.49
C MET A 384 -2.15 -2.75 15.91
N GLY A 385 -1.31 -2.31 14.99
CA GLY A 385 -0.25 -1.32 15.25
C GLY A 385 -0.68 0.14 15.07
N GLU A 386 0.15 1.06 15.57
CA GLU A 386 0.10 2.51 15.31
C GLU A 386 -1.18 3.21 15.80
N LEU A 387 -1.80 2.67 16.85
CA LEU A 387 -3.06 3.19 17.40
C LEU A 387 -2.84 4.18 18.56
N GLY A 388 -1.62 4.26 19.12
CA GLY A 388 -1.30 5.15 20.24
C GLY A 388 -2.22 4.91 21.44
N ASP A 389 -2.68 5.96 22.10
CA ASP A 389 -3.54 5.91 23.28
C ASP A 389 -4.92 5.28 23.01
N GLU A 390 -5.34 5.20 21.74
CA GLU A 390 -6.58 4.57 21.32
C GLU A 390 -6.50 3.04 21.21
N SER A 391 -5.31 2.45 21.40
CA SER A 391 -5.05 1.02 21.16
C SER A 391 -6.03 0.12 21.91
N THR A 392 -6.13 0.27 23.21
CA THR A 392 -7.05 -0.52 24.07
C THR A 392 -8.49 -0.45 23.55
N ARG A 393 -9.02 0.77 23.37
CA ARG A 393 -10.41 0.98 22.93
C ARG A 393 -10.69 0.39 21.55
N LEU A 394 -9.75 0.53 20.63
CA LEU A 394 -9.92 0.03 19.26
C LEU A 394 -9.82 -1.50 19.18
N HIS A 395 -9.00 -2.15 20.02
CA HIS A 395 -8.99 -3.60 20.16
C HIS A 395 -10.31 -4.11 20.77
N GLU A 396 -10.84 -3.44 21.81
CA GLU A 396 -12.14 -3.77 22.39
C GLU A 396 -13.27 -3.72 21.35
N LEU A 397 -13.30 -2.69 20.49
CA LEU A 397 -14.30 -2.58 19.41
C LEU A 397 -14.22 -3.76 18.43
N VAL A 398 -13.04 -4.22 18.07
CA VAL A 398 -12.86 -5.38 17.18
C VAL A 398 -13.34 -6.67 17.87
N GLY A 399 -13.02 -6.86 19.16
CA GLY A 399 -13.48 -8.02 19.93
C GLY A 399 -15.00 -8.05 20.06
N ALA A 400 -15.62 -6.91 20.35
CA ALA A 400 -17.09 -6.79 20.40
C ALA A 400 -17.73 -7.07 19.01
N TYR A 401 -17.09 -6.60 17.93
CA TYR A 401 -17.55 -6.87 16.58
C TYR A 401 -17.45 -8.36 16.21
N ALA A 402 -16.35 -9.03 16.58
CA ALA A 402 -16.19 -10.46 16.36
C ALA A 402 -17.27 -11.29 17.09
N ALA A 403 -17.58 -10.91 18.34
CA ALA A 403 -18.68 -11.51 19.09
C ALA A 403 -20.04 -11.30 18.43
N ALA A 404 -20.32 -10.08 17.94
CA ALA A 404 -21.58 -9.77 17.25
C ALA A 404 -21.71 -10.53 15.91
N LYS A 405 -20.61 -10.85 15.24
CA LYS A 405 -20.58 -11.69 14.03
C LYS A 405 -20.81 -13.17 14.32
N ASN A 406 -20.76 -13.55 15.59
CA ASN A 406 -21.01 -14.91 16.07
C ASN A 406 -20.16 -15.96 15.34
N VAL A 407 -18.84 -15.69 15.20
CA VAL A 407 -17.88 -16.68 14.69
C VAL A 407 -17.89 -17.94 15.57
N ASP A 408 -17.58 -19.11 15.02
CA ASP A 408 -17.66 -20.36 15.77
C ASP A 408 -16.52 -20.49 16.80
N LEU A 409 -15.36 -19.88 16.51
CA LEU A 409 -14.21 -19.81 17.41
C LEU A 409 -13.47 -18.48 17.18
N LEU A 410 -13.19 -17.77 18.25
CA LEU A 410 -12.31 -16.60 18.27
C LEU A 410 -10.98 -16.96 18.93
N VAL A 411 -9.89 -16.80 18.20
CA VAL A 411 -8.53 -16.99 18.69
C VAL A 411 -7.83 -15.64 18.69
N VAL A 412 -7.35 -15.20 19.84
CA VAL A 412 -6.64 -13.92 19.99
C VAL A 412 -5.17 -14.22 20.32
N ILE A 413 -4.25 -13.62 19.55
CA ILE A 413 -2.81 -13.85 19.70
C ILE A 413 -2.10 -12.51 19.90
N GLY A 414 -1.29 -12.37 20.94
CA GLY A 414 -0.41 -11.22 21.13
C GLY A 414 -0.36 -10.63 22.52
N SER A 415 -0.11 -9.33 22.59
CA SER A 415 0.12 -8.56 23.82
C SER A 415 -1.14 -8.33 24.67
N ALA A 416 -0.98 -7.55 25.75
CA ALA A 416 -2.07 -7.10 26.59
C ALA A 416 -3.14 -6.30 25.81
N ASP A 417 -2.75 -5.55 24.79
CA ASP A 417 -3.69 -4.83 23.93
C ASP A 417 -4.52 -5.78 23.06
N ALA A 418 -3.88 -6.80 22.47
CA ALA A 418 -4.61 -7.83 21.73
C ALA A 418 -5.62 -8.56 22.65
N ALA A 419 -5.25 -8.87 23.89
CA ALA A 419 -6.11 -9.53 24.87
C ALA A 419 -7.41 -8.76 25.16
N LYS A 420 -7.45 -7.43 24.90
CA LYS A 420 -8.65 -6.62 25.05
C LYS A 420 -9.76 -7.02 24.06
N MET A 421 -9.42 -7.60 22.92
CA MET A 421 -10.43 -8.21 22.04
C MET A 421 -11.18 -9.34 22.73
N ALA A 422 -10.46 -10.22 23.43
CA ALA A 422 -11.06 -11.33 24.17
C ALA A 422 -11.93 -10.85 25.35
N GLU A 423 -11.46 -9.85 26.11
CA GLU A 423 -12.23 -9.25 27.21
C GLU A 423 -13.54 -8.62 26.72
N ALA A 424 -13.48 -7.87 25.62
CA ALA A 424 -14.66 -7.26 25.02
C ALA A 424 -15.64 -8.31 24.46
N ALA A 425 -15.13 -9.38 23.82
CA ALA A 425 -15.96 -10.49 23.36
C ALA A 425 -16.71 -11.15 24.52
N ARG A 426 -16.05 -11.42 25.65
CA ARG A 426 -16.70 -11.92 26.88
C ARG A 426 -17.79 -10.98 27.39
N THR A 427 -17.49 -9.70 27.43
CA THR A 427 -18.46 -8.65 27.85
C THR A 427 -19.70 -8.64 26.98
N MET A 428 -19.55 -8.95 25.68
CA MET A 428 -20.66 -9.10 24.74
C MET A 428 -21.39 -10.47 24.81
N GLY A 429 -20.99 -11.33 25.76
CA GLY A 429 -21.62 -12.64 25.98
C GLY A 429 -21.08 -13.76 25.09
N PHE A 430 -19.90 -13.58 24.48
CA PHE A 430 -19.23 -14.64 23.75
C PHE A 430 -18.78 -15.75 24.70
N SER A 431 -19.06 -17.01 24.36
CA SER A 431 -18.85 -18.15 25.27
C SER A 431 -17.37 -18.52 25.42
N GLU A 432 -16.94 -18.87 26.65
CA GLU A 432 -15.55 -19.24 26.95
C GLU A 432 -15.07 -20.49 26.20
N ASP A 433 -15.95 -21.42 25.90
CA ASP A 433 -15.64 -22.63 25.13
C ASP A 433 -15.39 -22.37 23.64
N ARG A 434 -15.59 -21.12 23.21
CA ARG A 434 -15.38 -20.64 21.84
C ARG A 434 -14.33 -19.53 21.77
N LEU A 435 -13.53 -19.35 22.82
CA LEU A 435 -12.55 -18.28 22.94
C LEU A 435 -11.20 -18.83 23.42
N GLU A 436 -10.19 -18.65 22.61
CA GLU A 436 -8.82 -19.03 22.94
C GLU A 436 -7.91 -17.80 22.93
N THR A 437 -6.94 -17.75 23.81
CA THR A 437 -5.96 -16.66 23.89
C THR A 437 -4.55 -17.21 24.02
N PHE A 438 -3.62 -16.68 23.23
CA PHE A 438 -2.22 -17.09 23.22
C PHE A 438 -1.31 -15.88 23.25
N SER A 439 -0.15 -16.02 23.89
CA SER A 439 0.85 -14.95 23.94
C SER A 439 1.73 -14.90 22.68
N THR A 440 1.90 -16.03 21.99
CA THR A 440 2.77 -16.16 20.81
C THR A 440 2.11 -16.96 19.70
N VAL A 441 2.57 -16.69 18.48
CA VAL A 441 2.14 -17.41 17.27
C VAL A 441 2.48 -18.90 17.35
N ASP A 442 3.67 -19.25 17.83
CA ASP A 442 4.13 -20.63 17.96
C ASP A 442 3.31 -21.44 18.96
N GLU A 443 2.87 -20.82 20.07
CA GLU A 443 1.99 -21.44 21.04
C GLU A 443 0.62 -21.72 20.42
N ALA A 444 0.04 -20.72 19.76
CA ALA A 444 -1.23 -20.85 19.06
C ALA A 444 -1.18 -21.93 17.98
N ALA A 445 -0.12 -21.97 17.17
CA ALA A 445 0.03 -22.95 16.10
C ALA A 445 0.08 -24.39 16.67
N ARG A 446 0.87 -24.63 17.70
CA ARG A 446 0.99 -25.95 18.34
C ARG A 446 -0.34 -26.49 18.89
N VAL A 447 -1.20 -25.61 19.39
CA VAL A 447 -2.47 -26.00 20.01
C VAL A 447 -3.58 -26.07 18.95
N MET A 448 -3.66 -25.07 18.08
CA MET A 448 -4.78 -24.90 17.17
C MET A 448 -4.66 -25.72 15.89
N VAL A 449 -3.47 -25.77 15.25
CA VAL A 449 -3.33 -26.45 13.94
C VAL A 449 -3.76 -27.93 13.99
N PRO A 450 -3.41 -28.75 15.06
CA PRO A 450 -3.84 -30.14 15.12
C PRO A 450 -5.35 -30.38 15.27
N VAL A 451 -6.10 -29.36 15.69
CA VAL A 451 -7.57 -29.46 15.92
C VAL A 451 -8.41 -28.82 14.82
N LEU A 452 -7.75 -28.26 13.79
CA LEU A 452 -8.43 -27.75 12.61
C LEU A 452 -8.87 -28.89 11.69
N SER A 453 -10.03 -28.71 11.08
CA SER A 453 -10.61 -29.65 10.11
C SER A 453 -10.50 -29.10 8.69
N TYR A 454 -10.46 -30.01 7.71
CA TYR A 454 -10.53 -29.64 6.28
C TYR A 454 -11.75 -28.77 5.93
N ASP A 455 -12.87 -28.95 6.63
CA ASP A 455 -14.11 -28.22 6.40
C ASP A 455 -14.14 -26.83 7.08
N ASP A 456 -13.16 -26.53 7.96
CA ASP A 456 -13.06 -25.25 8.65
C ASP A 456 -12.61 -24.13 7.71
N LEU A 457 -13.11 -22.92 7.99
CA LEU A 457 -12.70 -21.67 7.34
C LEU A 457 -12.04 -20.77 8.37
N VAL A 458 -10.76 -20.47 8.17
CA VAL A 458 -9.90 -19.76 9.13
C VAL A 458 -9.50 -18.40 8.55
N LEU A 459 -9.93 -17.31 9.19
CA LEU A 459 -9.38 -15.98 8.92
C LEU A 459 -8.14 -15.77 9.77
N VAL A 460 -7.05 -15.31 9.15
CA VAL A 460 -5.81 -14.91 9.85
C VAL A 460 -5.53 -13.45 9.58
N LYS A 461 -5.57 -12.59 10.63
CA LYS A 461 -5.38 -11.15 10.46
C LYS A 461 -4.71 -10.47 11.66
N ALA A 462 -3.64 -9.71 11.38
CA ALA A 462 -2.94 -8.88 12.35
C ALA A 462 -2.12 -7.78 11.66
N SER A 463 -1.51 -6.88 12.44
CA SER A 463 -0.44 -6.01 11.95
C SER A 463 0.78 -6.81 11.50
N ARG A 464 1.58 -6.25 10.60
CA ARG A 464 2.78 -6.94 10.06
C ARG A 464 3.75 -7.38 11.15
N ALA A 465 3.92 -6.56 12.18
CA ALA A 465 4.82 -6.84 13.29
C ALA A 465 4.41 -8.06 14.14
N ALA A 466 3.13 -8.41 14.14
CA ALA A 466 2.61 -9.56 14.89
C ALA A 466 2.96 -10.92 14.25
N GLY A 467 3.36 -10.97 12.98
CA GLY A 467 3.89 -12.16 12.31
C GLY A 467 2.90 -13.31 12.12
N LEU A 468 1.57 -13.05 12.07
CA LEU A 468 0.56 -14.09 11.93
C LEU A 468 0.59 -14.82 10.58
N ASP A 469 1.34 -14.34 9.59
CA ASP A 469 1.61 -15.08 8.36
C ASP A 469 2.27 -16.44 8.61
N CYS A 470 3.03 -16.57 9.71
CA CYS A 470 3.58 -17.86 10.13
C CYS A 470 2.46 -18.84 10.53
N PHE A 471 1.43 -18.39 11.26
CA PHE A 471 0.28 -19.22 11.59
C PHE A 471 -0.48 -19.69 10.34
N ALA A 472 -0.70 -18.79 9.38
CA ALA A 472 -1.35 -19.13 8.11
C ALA A 472 -0.57 -20.21 7.33
N LYS A 473 0.77 -20.12 7.31
CA LYS A 473 1.65 -21.13 6.69
C LYS A 473 1.55 -22.47 7.39
N GLU A 474 1.61 -22.51 8.72
CA GLU A 474 1.48 -23.74 9.50
C GLU A 474 0.13 -24.45 9.22
N VAL A 475 -0.98 -23.71 9.16
CA VAL A 475 -2.31 -24.27 8.81
C VAL A 475 -2.28 -24.90 7.42
N LEU A 476 -1.60 -24.27 6.45
CA LEU A 476 -1.50 -24.74 5.08
C LEU A 476 -0.46 -25.87 4.90
N GLY A 477 0.36 -26.17 5.93
CA GLY A 477 1.46 -27.12 5.85
C GLY A 477 2.57 -26.67 4.89
N ALA A 478 2.86 -25.35 4.86
CA ALA A 478 3.76 -24.71 3.90
C ALA A 478 5.05 -24.17 4.57
#